data_795b9906e58029f64553dff1dbbaad5f
#
_entry.id   795b9906e58029f64553dff1dbbaad5f
#
_cell.length_a   1.000
_cell.length_b   1.000
_cell.length_c   1.000
_cell.angle_alpha   90.00
_cell.angle_beta   90.00
_cell.angle_gamma   90.00
#
_symmetry.space_group_name_H-M   'P 1'
#
loop_
_entity.id
_entity.type
_entity.pdbx_description
1 polymer ?
#
loop_
_entity_poly.entity_id
_entity_poly.type
_entity_poly.pdbx_seq_one_letter_code
_entity_poly.pdbx_strand_id
1 'polypeptide(L)' 'MVAYSFYLDDGREEASLIGILPERRRSRRRVTRKSILKWGELAAGSYVDPNRIYYIQLDL' A
#
# COMPACT_ATOMS: atom_id res chain seq x y z
N MET A 1 3.69 4.36 15.99
CA MET A 1 2.82 3.46 15.20
C MET A 1 3.04 3.73 13.71
N VAL A 2 3.13 2.70 12.91
CA VAL A 2 3.34 2.83 11.47
C VAL A 2 2.08 2.43 10.72
N ALA A 3 1.75 3.17 9.69
CA ALA A 3 0.68 2.83 8.77
C ALA A 3 1.18 2.98 7.34
N TYR A 4 0.51 2.33 6.39
CA TYR A 4 0.82 2.44 4.97
C TYR A 4 -0.40 2.94 4.24
N SER A 5 -0.25 4.05 3.52
CA SER A 5 -1.30 4.52 2.62
C SER A 5 -0.99 4.05 1.20
N PHE A 6 -1.97 3.43 0.57
CA PHE A 6 -1.83 2.84 -0.77
C PHE A 6 -2.54 3.70 -1.79
N TYR A 7 -1.88 3.90 -2.92
CA TYR A 7 -2.35 4.73 -4.00
C TYR A 7 -2.28 3.99 -5.33
N LEU A 8 -3.22 4.30 -6.20
CA LEU A 8 -3.23 3.85 -7.58
C LEU A 8 -2.83 5.02 -8.47
N ASP A 9 -1.74 4.84 -9.22
CA ASP A 9 -1.34 5.76 -10.29
C ASP A 9 -1.96 5.29 -11.59
N ASP A 10 -3.03 5.94 -12.01
CA ASP A 10 -3.78 5.60 -13.22
C ASP A 10 -3.46 6.51 -14.42
N GLY A 11 -2.40 7.29 -14.32
CA GLY A 11 -2.00 8.25 -15.36
C GLY A 11 -2.67 9.61 -15.26
N ARG A 12 -3.50 9.83 -14.25
CA ARG A 12 -4.11 11.14 -13.98
C ARG A 12 -3.15 12.02 -13.17
N GLU A 13 -3.46 13.32 -13.08
CA GLU A 13 -2.64 14.25 -12.31
C GLU A 13 -2.54 13.87 -10.84
N GLU A 14 -3.61 13.33 -10.28
CA GLU A 14 -3.64 12.91 -8.89
C GLU A 14 -3.88 11.40 -8.80
N ALA A 15 -3.07 10.73 -7.98
CA ALA A 15 -3.26 9.33 -7.70
C ALA A 15 -4.48 9.13 -6.78
N SER A 16 -5.19 8.05 -6.99
CA SER A 16 -6.36 7.71 -6.18
C SER A 16 -5.95 6.95 -4.94
N LEU A 17 -6.43 7.39 -3.78
CA LEU A 17 -6.20 6.67 -2.52
C LEU A 17 -7.02 5.37 -2.52
N ILE A 18 -6.34 4.24 -2.36
CA ILE A 18 -6.98 2.92 -2.25
C ILE A 18 -7.41 2.67 -0.80
N GLY A 19 -6.51 2.90 0.15
CA GLY A 19 -6.79 2.66 1.55
C GLY A 19 -5.57 2.88 2.42
N ILE A 20 -5.78 2.79 3.72
CA ILE A 20 -4.72 2.93 4.72
C ILE A 20 -4.75 1.69 5.60
N LEU A 21 -3.60 1.03 5.74
CA LEU A 21 -3.47 -0.16 6.59
C LEU A 21 -2.47 0.11 7.71
N PRO A 22 -2.89 -0.01 8.97
CA PRO A 22 -1.97 0.10 10.08
C PRO A 22 -1.09 -1.15 10.19
N GLU A 23 0.17 -0.96 10.51
CA GLU A 23 1.10 -2.06 10.76
C GLU A 23 0.90 -2.57 12.18
N ARG A 24 0.47 -3.82 12.29
CA ARG A 24 0.19 -4.46 13.58
C ARG A 24 1.19 -5.55 13.93
N ARG A 25 2.15 -5.85 13.06
CA ARG A 25 3.15 -6.87 13.31
C ARG A 25 4.14 -6.41 14.36
N ARG A 26 4.47 -7.31 15.27
CA ARG A 26 5.41 -7.02 16.37
C ARG A 26 6.85 -6.88 15.88
N SER A 27 7.22 -7.58 14.82
CA SER A 27 8.57 -7.57 14.29
C SER A 27 8.59 -6.92 12.90
N ARG A 28 9.25 -5.77 12.78
CA ARG A 28 9.46 -5.09 11.50
C ARG A 28 10.50 -5.78 10.63
N ARG A 29 11.29 -6.70 11.18
CA ARG A 29 12.34 -7.41 10.45
C ARG A 29 11.82 -8.26 9.31
N ARG A 30 10.55 -8.70 9.40
CA ARG A 30 9.88 -9.52 8.39
C ARG A 30 9.00 -8.71 7.44
N VAL A 31 8.95 -7.41 7.63
CA VAL A 31 8.17 -6.53 6.77
C VAL A 31 9.01 -6.17 5.57
N THR A 32 8.66 -6.71 4.41
CA THR A 32 9.33 -6.40 3.16
C THR A 32 8.43 -5.52 2.31
N ARG A 33 9.05 -4.73 1.43
CA ARG A 33 8.31 -3.94 0.45
C ARG A 33 7.33 -4.81 -0.35
N LYS A 34 7.76 -6.00 -0.73
CA LYS A 34 6.93 -6.95 -1.48
C LYS A 34 5.67 -7.34 -0.70
N SER A 35 5.79 -7.60 0.61
CA SER A 35 4.63 -7.96 1.43
C SER A 35 3.67 -6.80 1.62
N ILE A 36 4.17 -5.57 1.73
CA ILE A 36 3.35 -4.37 1.84
C ILE A 36 2.56 -4.15 0.54
N LEU A 37 3.23 -4.24 -0.60
CA LEU A 37 2.59 -4.08 -1.90
C LEU A 37 1.53 -5.14 -2.16
N LYS A 38 1.74 -6.36 -1.67
CA LYS A 38 0.73 -7.41 -1.76
C LYS A 38 -0.55 -7.06 -1.01
N TRP A 39 -0.44 -6.41 0.14
CA TRP A 39 -1.61 -5.90 0.85
C TRP A 39 -2.36 -4.85 0.02
N GLY A 40 -1.62 -3.96 -0.64
CA GLY A 40 -2.20 -2.97 -1.54
C GLY A 40 -2.97 -3.62 -2.69
N GLU A 41 -2.41 -4.67 -3.28
CA GLU A 41 -3.08 -5.44 -4.34
C GLU A 41 -4.40 -6.05 -3.85
N LEU A 42 -4.38 -6.64 -2.65
CA LEU A 42 -5.58 -7.23 -2.06
C LEU A 42 -6.66 -6.17 -1.78
N ALA A 43 -6.26 -4.99 -1.33
CA ALA A 43 -7.18 -3.88 -1.06
C ALA A 43 -7.76 -3.30 -2.35
N ALA A 44 -6.97 -3.24 -3.41
CA ALA A 44 -7.38 -2.66 -4.70
C ALA A 44 -8.30 -3.59 -5.51
N GLY A 45 -8.14 -4.91 -5.31
CA GLY A 45 -8.92 -5.90 -6.06
C GLY A 45 -8.24 -6.35 -7.36
N SER A 46 -8.86 -7.31 -8.03
CA SER A 46 -8.28 -7.99 -9.20
C SER A 46 -8.31 -7.18 -10.50
N TYR A 47 -9.05 -6.08 -10.52
CA TYR A 47 -9.20 -5.25 -11.74
C TYR A 47 -8.11 -4.21 -11.89
N VAL A 48 -7.23 -4.07 -10.93
CA VAL A 48 -6.21 -3.04 -10.90
C VAL A 48 -4.85 -3.67 -11.24
N ASP A 49 -4.08 -2.98 -12.09
CA ASP A 49 -2.73 -3.40 -12.43
C ASP A 49 -1.83 -3.20 -11.18
N PRO A 50 -1.28 -4.27 -10.61
CA PRO A 50 -0.46 -4.16 -9.41
C PRO A 50 0.81 -3.32 -9.61
N ASN A 51 1.29 -3.16 -10.85
CA ASN A 51 2.45 -2.33 -11.15
C ASN A 51 2.18 -0.83 -11.01
N ARG A 52 0.90 -0.45 -10.91
CA ARG A 52 0.48 0.94 -10.72
C ARG A 52 0.19 1.30 -9.27
N ILE A 53 0.34 0.35 -8.36
CA ILE A 53 0.11 0.56 -6.94
C ILE A 53 1.42 0.95 -6.27
N TYR A 54 1.38 1.99 -5.44
CA TYR A 54 2.50 2.35 -4.59
C TYR A 54 1.98 2.70 -3.19
N TYR A 55 2.89 2.81 -2.24
CA TYR A 55 2.53 3.13 -0.88
C TYR A 55 3.44 4.21 -0.31
N ILE A 56 2.91 4.91 0.69
CA ILE A 56 3.67 5.84 1.50
C ILE A 56 3.59 5.35 2.95
N GLN A 57 4.75 5.22 3.58
CA GLN A 57 4.82 4.87 4.99
C GLN A 57 4.55 6.10 5.84
N LEU A 58 3.60 5.98 6.75
CA LEU A 58 3.24 7.03 7.69
C LEU A 58 3.75 6.64 9.08
N ASP A 59 4.46 7.53 9.72
CA ASP A 59 4.98 7.33 11.07
C ASP A 59 4.14 8.20 12.01
N LEU A 60 3.24 7.53 12.69
CA LEU A 60 2.24 8.19 13.55
C LEU A 60 2.65 8.25 15.02
#